data_3afdb30c3fd7dd63bf2880f5caf3bfba
#
_entry.id   3afdb30c3fd7dd63bf2880f5caf3bfba
#
_cell.length_a   1.000
_cell.length_b   1.000
_cell.length_c   1.000
_cell.angle_alpha   90.00
_cell.angle_beta   90.00
_cell.angle_gamma   90.00
#
_symmetry.space_group_name_H-M   'P 1'
#
loop_
_entity.id
_entity.type
_entity.pdbx_description
1 polymer ?
#
loop_
_entity_poly.entity_id
_entity_poly.type
_entity_poly.pdbx_seq_one_letter_code
_entity_poly.pdbx_strand_id
1 'polypeptide(L)'
;MFRKKWLKARYGEEEGNKLWELINRQYDKYLEDLPDYPPVEELQELVTKLFMSGFVKLGKFFNLNRSFDMWLINKVFQKIGEKDRKLYAQYPACFCNISEPYDKKNHAARYHFTQCPNAEFAKKHTLMHVLPLFCNSDYWGISQIHGTLIRHGTCGNSDKCDYCVVGSENPMAKEYEIIKDEDGFLVSRKLEY
;
A
#
# COMPACT_ATOMS: atom_id res chain seq x y z
N MET A 1 15.06 -8.02 6.55
CA MET A 1 16.54 -7.82 6.52
C MET A 1 16.93 -6.34 6.45
N PHE A 2 16.31 -5.52 5.63
CA PHE A 2 16.61 -4.08 5.50
C PHE A 2 16.35 -3.28 6.78
N ARG A 3 15.22 -3.49 7.44
CA ARG A 3 14.82 -2.76 8.68
C ARG A 3 15.79 -2.98 9.85
N LYS A 4 16.25 -4.21 10.06
CA LYS A 4 17.23 -4.52 11.12
C LYS A 4 18.56 -3.79 10.90
N LYS A 5 19.08 -3.79 9.68
CA LYS A 5 20.29 -3.04 9.31
C LYS A 5 20.12 -1.54 9.52
N TRP A 6 18.95 -1.00 9.19
CA TRP A 6 18.65 0.41 9.37
C TRP A 6 18.59 0.81 10.85
N LEU A 7 17.93 0.00 11.68
CA LEU A 7 17.89 0.25 13.13
C LEU A 7 19.30 0.23 13.75
N LYS A 8 20.13 -0.74 13.37
CA LYS A 8 21.51 -0.82 13.83
C LYS A 8 22.35 0.39 13.39
N ALA A 9 22.21 0.82 12.15
CA ALA A 9 22.93 1.99 11.63
C ALA A 9 22.53 3.28 12.33
N ARG A 10 21.26 3.41 12.77
CA ARG A 10 20.75 4.63 13.39
C ARG A 10 20.95 4.67 14.91
N TYR A 11 20.81 3.57 15.59
CA TYR A 11 20.79 3.48 17.06
C TYR A 11 21.96 2.71 17.66
N GLY A 12 22.88 2.22 16.82
CA GLY A 12 23.98 1.35 17.24
C GLY A 12 23.61 -0.13 17.24
N GLU A 13 24.59 -1.00 17.32
CA GLU A 13 24.44 -2.47 17.19
C GLU A 13 23.53 -3.04 18.27
N GLU A 14 23.75 -2.66 19.53
CA GLU A 14 23.03 -3.19 20.68
C GLU A 14 21.58 -2.68 20.72
N GLU A 15 21.40 -1.37 20.69
CA GLU A 15 20.06 -0.76 20.75
C GLU A 15 19.23 -1.10 19.53
N GLY A 16 19.84 -1.13 18.34
CA GLY A 16 19.18 -1.54 17.12
C GLY A 16 18.71 -3.01 17.13
N ASN A 17 19.44 -3.89 17.83
CA ASN A 17 18.99 -5.28 18.05
C ASN A 17 17.81 -5.33 19.04
N LYS A 18 17.88 -4.60 20.15
CA LYS A 18 16.79 -4.53 21.14
C LYS A 18 15.50 -4.02 20.49
N LEU A 19 15.59 -2.93 19.74
CA LEU A 19 14.44 -2.38 19.00
C LEU A 19 13.88 -3.36 17.98
N TRP A 20 14.74 -4.10 17.28
CA TRP A 20 14.31 -5.13 16.35
C TRP A 20 13.60 -6.30 17.06
N GLU A 21 14.10 -6.75 18.19
CA GLU A 21 13.46 -7.80 19.00
C GLU A 21 12.13 -7.32 19.59
N LEU A 22 12.07 -6.08 20.07
CA LEU A 22 10.86 -5.46 20.55
C LEU A 22 9.77 -5.40 19.45
N ILE A 23 10.14 -4.95 18.26
CA ILE A 23 9.24 -4.91 17.10
C ILE A 23 8.70 -6.30 16.71
N ASN A 24 9.50 -7.35 16.83
CA ASN A 24 9.09 -8.70 16.43
C ASN A 24 8.38 -9.49 17.53
N ARG A 25 8.71 -9.26 18.79
CA ARG A 25 8.19 -10.05 19.92
C ARG A 25 7.08 -9.34 20.69
N GLN A 26 7.05 -8.01 20.70
CA GLN A 26 6.16 -7.22 21.54
C GLN A 26 5.59 -6.02 20.80
N TYR A 27 5.24 -6.19 19.53
CA TYR A 27 4.69 -5.10 18.72
C TYR A 27 3.47 -4.45 19.39
N ASP A 28 2.64 -5.25 20.04
CA ASP A 28 1.47 -4.80 20.79
C ASP A 28 1.90 -3.91 21.98
N LYS A 29 2.88 -4.34 22.76
CA LYS A 29 3.37 -3.61 23.92
C LYS A 29 4.12 -2.33 23.57
N TYR A 30 4.83 -2.35 22.43
CA TYR A 30 5.54 -1.16 21.94
C TYR A 30 4.59 -0.01 21.61
N LEU A 31 3.38 -0.31 21.16
CA LEU A 31 2.38 0.70 20.82
C LEU A 31 1.63 1.22 22.05
N GLU A 32 1.47 0.40 23.08
CA GLU A 32 0.94 0.85 24.38
C GLU A 32 1.87 1.88 25.05
N ASP A 33 3.17 1.77 24.78
CA ASP A 33 4.20 2.65 25.34
C ASP A 33 4.50 3.90 24.47
N LEU A 34 3.84 4.06 23.29
CA LEU A 34 4.01 5.27 22.47
C LEU A 34 3.29 6.47 23.11
N PRO A 35 3.95 7.63 23.21
CA PRO A 35 3.30 8.86 23.58
C PRO A 35 2.23 9.24 22.55
N ASP A 36 1.35 10.17 22.91
CA ASP A 36 0.22 10.63 22.09
C ASP A 36 0.52 10.68 20.60
N TYR A 37 -0.37 10.09 19.81
CA TYR A 37 -0.25 10.10 18.35
C TYR A 37 -0.25 11.54 17.83
N PRO A 38 0.62 11.86 16.85
CA PRO A 38 0.54 13.15 16.19
C PRO A 38 -0.82 13.32 15.50
N PRO A 39 -1.28 14.56 15.29
CA PRO A 39 -2.51 14.83 14.56
C PRO A 39 -2.56 14.09 13.22
N VAL A 40 -3.76 13.67 12.83
CA VAL A 40 -3.99 12.86 11.62
C VAL A 40 -3.42 13.51 10.36
N GLU A 41 -3.48 14.83 10.26
CA GLU A 41 -2.95 15.63 9.15
C GLU A 41 -1.43 15.55 9.06
N GLU A 42 -0.75 15.62 10.20
CA GLU A 42 0.70 15.51 10.29
C GLU A 42 1.17 14.08 9.95
N LEU A 43 0.43 13.07 10.41
CA LEU A 43 0.65 11.67 10.03
C LEU A 43 0.46 11.47 8.53
N GLN A 44 -0.56 12.07 7.91
CA GLN A 44 -0.80 11.98 6.47
C GLN A 44 0.40 12.53 5.69
N GLU A 45 0.90 13.69 6.08
CA GLU A 45 2.05 14.31 5.42
C GLU A 45 3.32 13.44 5.58
N LEU A 46 3.56 12.93 6.79
CA LEU A 46 4.69 12.08 7.10
C LEU A 46 4.65 10.77 6.30
N VAL A 47 3.49 10.09 6.28
CA VAL A 47 3.27 8.85 5.52
C VAL A 47 3.50 9.10 4.03
N THR A 48 2.91 10.15 3.49
CA THR A 48 3.06 10.51 2.08
C THR A 48 4.53 10.75 1.73
N LYS A 49 5.24 11.54 2.51
CA LYS A 49 6.68 11.83 2.28
C LYS A 49 7.57 10.60 2.39
N LEU A 50 7.35 9.76 3.39
CA LEU A 50 8.19 8.58 3.66
C LEU A 50 7.94 7.45 2.66
N PHE A 51 6.66 7.11 2.42
CA PHE A 51 6.31 5.96 1.59
C PHE A 51 6.37 6.27 0.10
N MET A 52 6.01 7.49 -0.30
CA MET A 52 5.81 7.83 -1.70
C MET A 52 6.99 8.58 -2.34
N SER A 53 8.01 8.96 -1.56
CA SER A 53 9.20 9.63 -2.11
C SER A 53 9.90 8.83 -3.23
N GLY A 54 9.85 7.51 -3.15
CA GLY A 54 10.36 6.61 -4.19
C GLY A 54 9.59 6.73 -5.52
N PHE A 55 8.27 6.89 -5.45
CA PHE A 55 7.42 7.05 -6.63
C PHE A 55 7.68 8.34 -7.39
N VAL A 56 7.95 9.45 -6.69
CA VAL A 56 8.35 10.72 -7.31
C VAL A 56 9.62 10.57 -8.13
N LYS A 57 10.63 9.85 -7.58
CA LYS A 57 11.86 9.56 -8.31
C LYS A 57 11.62 8.63 -9.49
N LEU A 58 10.80 7.60 -9.28
CA LEU A 58 10.46 6.62 -10.31
C LEU A 58 9.70 7.27 -11.48
N GLY A 59 8.78 8.20 -11.20
CA GLY A 59 7.98 8.90 -12.20
C GLY A 59 8.78 9.77 -13.18
N LYS A 60 10.05 10.06 -12.87
CA LYS A 60 10.94 10.73 -13.84
C LYS A 60 11.33 9.83 -15.02
N PHE A 61 11.28 8.53 -14.84
CA PHE A 61 11.70 7.52 -15.83
C PHE A 61 10.55 6.64 -16.28
N PHE A 62 9.58 6.40 -15.40
CA PHE A 62 8.42 5.55 -15.60
C PHE A 62 7.19 6.37 -15.94
N ASN A 63 6.45 5.92 -16.97
CA ASN A 63 5.18 6.52 -17.34
C ASN A 63 4.18 5.40 -17.68
N LEU A 64 3.20 5.17 -16.81
CA LEU A 64 2.22 4.07 -16.97
C LEU A 64 1.27 4.25 -18.16
N ASN A 65 1.30 5.38 -18.86
CA ASN A 65 0.64 5.53 -20.16
C ASN A 65 1.37 4.77 -21.27
N ARG A 66 2.62 4.34 -21.05
CA ARG A 66 3.37 3.50 -21.97
C ARG A 66 3.10 2.03 -21.69
N SER A 67 2.68 1.28 -22.71
CA SER A 67 2.35 -0.15 -22.57
C SER A 67 3.51 -0.99 -22.03
N PHE A 68 4.74 -0.65 -22.36
CA PHE A 68 5.92 -1.34 -21.83
C PHE A 68 6.10 -1.11 -20.33
N ASP A 69 5.98 0.12 -19.86
CA ASP A 69 6.13 0.46 -18.45
C ASP A 69 5.01 -0.17 -17.60
N MET A 70 3.77 -0.17 -18.13
CA MET A 70 2.64 -0.84 -17.50
C MET A 70 2.84 -2.38 -17.44
N TRP A 71 3.32 -2.99 -18.50
CA TRP A 71 3.67 -4.41 -18.51
C TRP A 71 4.77 -4.71 -17.49
N LEU A 72 5.80 -3.88 -17.41
CA LEU A 72 6.92 -4.06 -16.49
C LEU A 72 6.47 -3.96 -15.03
N ILE A 73 5.63 -2.97 -14.69
CA ILE A 73 5.09 -2.83 -13.34
C ILE A 73 4.20 -4.03 -12.97
N ASN A 74 3.41 -4.54 -13.92
CA ASN A 74 2.63 -5.75 -13.70
C ASN A 74 3.54 -6.96 -13.39
N LYS A 75 4.67 -7.11 -14.08
CA LYS A 75 5.66 -8.15 -13.78
C LYS A 75 6.28 -8.00 -12.40
N VAL A 76 6.53 -6.77 -11.97
CA VAL A 76 7.00 -6.48 -10.60
C VAL A 76 5.96 -6.91 -9.58
N PHE A 77 4.68 -6.55 -9.78
CA PHE A 77 3.59 -6.94 -8.88
C PHE A 77 3.40 -8.46 -8.82
N GLN A 78 3.51 -9.16 -9.96
CA GLN A 78 3.47 -10.62 -9.98
C GLN A 78 4.57 -11.24 -9.11
N LYS A 79 5.82 -10.76 -9.21
CA LYS A 79 6.93 -11.25 -8.39
C LYS A 79 6.75 -10.93 -6.91
N ILE A 80 6.23 -9.76 -6.59
CA ILE A 80 5.91 -9.38 -5.21
C ILE A 80 4.82 -10.32 -4.69
N GLY A 81 3.73 -10.51 -5.44
CA GLY A 81 2.64 -11.40 -5.07
C GLY A 81 3.07 -12.85 -4.86
N GLU A 82 3.96 -13.39 -5.69
CA GLU A 82 4.54 -14.72 -5.49
C GLU A 82 5.33 -14.82 -4.18
N LYS A 83 6.13 -13.80 -3.88
CA LYS A 83 6.90 -13.72 -2.63
C LYS A 83 5.99 -13.61 -1.41
N ASP A 84 4.98 -12.76 -1.49
CA ASP A 84 4.01 -12.55 -0.41
C ASP A 84 3.23 -13.83 -0.12
N ARG A 85 2.75 -14.55 -1.14
CA ARG A 85 2.06 -15.84 -0.97
C ARG A 85 2.94 -16.91 -0.34
N LYS A 86 4.22 -16.99 -0.72
CA LYS A 86 5.18 -17.90 -0.08
C LYS A 86 5.38 -17.56 1.39
N LEU A 87 5.43 -16.28 1.71
CA LEU A 87 5.58 -15.81 3.09
C LEU A 87 4.29 -16.05 3.88
N TYR A 88 3.13 -15.78 3.29
CA TYR A 88 1.83 -16.04 3.89
C TYR A 88 1.61 -17.52 4.21
N ALA A 89 2.04 -18.43 3.33
CA ALA A 89 1.96 -19.87 3.57
C ALA A 89 2.73 -20.33 4.82
N GLN A 90 3.81 -19.61 5.19
CA GLN A 90 4.61 -19.88 6.38
C GLN A 90 4.11 -19.08 7.60
N TYR A 91 3.61 -17.87 7.36
CA TYR A 91 3.20 -16.91 8.37
C TYR A 91 1.87 -16.26 7.98
N PRO A 92 0.73 -16.82 8.40
CA PRO A 92 -0.61 -16.34 8.00
C PRO A 92 -0.94 -14.89 8.41
N ALA A 93 -0.13 -14.28 9.27
CA ALA A 93 -0.22 -12.86 9.61
C ALA A 93 0.39 -11.92 8.55
N CYS A 94 1.04 -12.45 7.51
CA CYS A 94 1.64 -11.65 6.43
C CYS A 94 0.60 -11.28 5.37
N PHE A 95 1.02 -10.42 4.41
CA PHE A 95 0.18 -10.11 3.25
C PHE A 95 -0.12 -11.35 2.41
N CYS A 96 -1.38 -11.55 2.07
CA CYS A 96 -1.79 -12.47 1.02
C CYS A 96 -2.13 -11.66 -0.25
N ASN A 97 -1.19 -11.60 -1.18
CA ASN A 97 -1.26 -10.81 -2.41
C ASN A 97 -1.46 -11.73 -3.61
N ILE A 98 -2.53 -11.52 -4.33
CA ILE A 98 -2.87 -12.28 -5.55
C ILE A 98 -2.80 -11.32 -6.74
N SER A 99 -1.83 -11.54 -7.62
CA SER A 99 -1.64 -10.75 -8.83
C SER A 99 -2.18 -11.47 -10.05
N GLU A 100 -2.86 -10.74 -10.91
CA GLU A 100 -3.44 -11.25 -12.14
C GLU A 100 -2.45 -11.14 -13.31
N PRO A 101 -2.65 -11.92 -14.40
CA PRO A 101 -1.94 -11.71 -15.64
C PRO A 101 -2.16 -10.29 -16.18
N TYR A 102 -1.19 -9.76 -16.91
CA TYR A 102 -1.32 -8.46 -17.53
C TYR A 102 -2.53 -8.39 -18.49
N ASP A 103 -3.43 -7.47 -18.22
CA ASP A 103 -4.59 -7.19 -19.07
C ASP A 103 -4.16 -6.38 -20.30
N LYS A 104 -3.84 -7.09 -21.38
CA LYS A 104 -3.40 -6.47 -22.65
C LYS A 104 -4.50 -5.64 -23.31
N LYS A 105 -5.77 -6.02 -23.13
CA LYS A 105 -6.90 -5.33 -23.76
C LYS A 105 -7.10 -3.95 -23.19
N ASN A 106 -7.04 -3.85 -21.87
CA ASN A 106 -7.28 -2.61 -21.14
C ASN A 106 -6.00 -1.91 -20.71
N HIS A 107 -4.81 -2.48 -21.03
CA HIS A 107 -3.52 -1.98 -20.57
C HIS A 107 -3.52 -1.74 -19.05
N ALA A 108 -3.94 -2.74 -18.27
CA ALA A 108 -4.10 -2.66 -16.84
C ALA A 108 -3.26 -3.71 -16.09
N ALA A 109 -2.77 -3.33 -14.92
CA ALA A 109 -2.19 -4.22 -13.94
C ALA A 109 -3.18 -4.40 -12.78
N ARG A 110 -3.55 -5.67 -12.49
CA ARG A 110 -4.52 -6.00 -11.45
C ARG A 110 -3.91 -6.90 -10.39
N TYR A 111 -4.20 -6.59 -9.15
CA TYR A 111 -3.86 -7.43 -8.00
C TYR A 111 -4.79 -7.13 -6.83
N HIS A 112 -4.86 -8.03 -5.87
CA HIS A 112 -5.64 -7.79 -4.66
C HIS A 112 -5.02 -8.48 -3.45
N PHE A 113 -5.29 -7.93 -2.28
CA PHE A 113 -4.94 -8.52 -1.01
C PHE A 113 -6.19 -9.10 -0.36
N THR A 114 -6.15 -10.37 0.04
CA THR A 114 -7.18 -11.01 0.87
C THR A 114 -6.80 -11.00 2.34
N GLN A 115 -5.54 -10.71 2.64
CA GLN A 115 -5.01 -10.52 3.99
C GLN A 115 -4.07 -9.32 4.01
N CYS A 116 -4.31 -8.39 4.93
CA CYS A 116 -3.51 -7.19 5.12
C CYS A 116 -3.13 -7.04 6.60
N PRO A 117 -1.85 -7.20 6.97
CA PRO A 117 -1.38 -7.04 8.35
C PRO A 117 -1.72 -5.67 8.94
N ASN A 118 -1.69 -4.62 8.12
CA ASN A 118 -2.01 -3.26 8.58
C ASN A 118 -3.48 -3.14 9.00
N ALA A 119 -4.38 -3.75 8.22
CA ALA A 119 -5.81 -3.74 8.54
C ALA A 119 -6.12 -4.56 9.79
N GLU A 120 -5.53 -5.76 9.90
CA GLU A 120 -5.69 -6.61 11.09
C GLU A 120 -5.15 -5.93 12.36
N PHE A 121 -3.98 -5.30 12.22
CA PHE A 121 -3.38 -4.52 13.29
C PHE A 121 -4.28 -3.34 13.71
N ALA A 122 -4.77 -2.56 12.74
CA ALA A 122 -5.65 -1.43 13.02
C ALA A 122 -6.97 -1.85 13.69
N LYS A 123 -7.56 -2.97 13.25
CA LYS A 123 -8.75 -3.57 13.89
C LYS A 123 -8.46 -3.96 15.34
N LYS A 124 -7.35 -4.67 15.58
CA LYS A 124 -6.96 -5.17 16.90
C LYS A 124 -6.70 -4.04 17.91
N HIS A 125 -6.13 -2.93 17.45
CA HIS A 125 -5.69 -1.80 18.29
C HIS A 125 -6.60 -0.57 18.22
N THR A 126 -7.85 -0.71 17.71
CA THR A 126 -8.81 0.41 17.59
C THR A 126 -8.27 1.61 16.78
N LEU A 127 -7.37 1.34 15.82
CA LEU A 127 -6.71 2.33 14.96
C LEU A 127 -7.35 2.45 13.57
N MET A 128 -8.59 2.01 13.41
CA MET A 128 -9.29 2.03 12.11
C MET A 128 -9.39 3.44 11.54
N HIS A 129 -9.54 4.46 12.38
CA HIS A 129 -9.57 5.88 11.97
C HIS A 129 -8.23 6.38 11.38
N VAL A 130 -7.12 5.68 11.65
CA VAL A 130 -5.77 6.01 11.13
C VAL A 130 -5.45 5.23 9.85
N LEU A 131 -6.07 4.06 9.66
CA LEU A 131 -5.77 3.18 8.54
C LEU A 131 -5.96 3.83 7.16
N PRO A 132 -6.99 4.67 6.92
CA PRO A 132 -7.16 5.36 5.65
C PRO A 132 -5.94 6.18 5.22
N LEU A 133 -5.17 6.74 6.16
CA LEU A 133 -3.97 7.53 5.85
C LEU A 133 -2.95 6.73 5.05
N PHE A 134 -2.76 5.46 5.41
CA PHE A 134 -1.87 4.55 4.71
C PHE A 134 -2.47 4.08 3.39
N CYS A 135 -3.72 3.64 3.42
CA CYS A 135 -4.39 3.12 2.24
C CYS A 135 -4.58 4.18 1.15
N ASN A 136 -4.91 5.43 1.54
CA ASN A 136 -5.15 6.51 0.60
C ASN A 136 -3.86 7.01 -0.08
N SER A 137 -2.69 6.81 0.56
CA SER A 137 -1.40 7.20 -0.01
C SER A 137 -1.09 6.50 -1.34
N ASP A 138 -1.69 5.33 -1.60
CA ASP A 138 -1.51 4.57 -2.84
C ASP A 138 -1.99 5.35 -4.06
N TYR A 139 -3.10 6.08 -3.95
CA TYR A 139 -3.62 6.92 -5.04
C TYR A 139 -2.60 7.97 -5.45
N TRP A 140 -2.02 8.65 -4.46
CA TRP A 140 -1.00 9.65 -4.72
C TRP A 140 0.28 9.00 -5.29
N GLY A 141 0.74 7.89 -4.73
CA GLY A 141 1.92 7.17 -5.21
C GLY A 141 1.80 6.77 -6.68
N ILE A 142 0.67 6.17 -7.05
CA ILE A 142 0.41 5.74 -8.42
C ILE A 142 0.30 6.93 -9.37
N SER A 143 -0.25 8.07 -8.94
CA SER A 143 -0.30 9.27 -9.75
C SER A 143 1.08 9.83 -10.09
N GLN A 144 2.09 9.66 -9.20
CA GLN A 144 3.46 10.12 -9.43
C GLN A 144 4.17 9.39 -10.58
N ILE A 145 3.68 8.20 -10.97
CA ILE A 145 4.19 7.42 -12.11
C ILE A 145 3.22 7.47 -13.30
N HIS A 146 2.41 8.54 -13.40
CA HIS A 146 1.42 8.76 -14.46
C HIS A 146 0.37 7.65 -14.54
N GLY A 147 -0.03 7.11 -13.40
CA GLY A 147 -1.07 6.10 -13.28
C GLY A 147 -2.33 6.63 -12.59
N THR A 148 -3.40 5.88 -12.76
CA THR A 148 -4.65 6.01 -12.01
C THR A 148 -4.92 4.69 -11.32
N LEU A 149 -5.22 4.76 -10.03
CA LEU A 149 -5.69 3.63 -9.24
C LEU A 149 -7.23 3.60 -9.28
N ILE A 150 -7.77 2.48 -9.71
CA ILE A 150 -9.18 2.14 -9.59
C ILE A 150 -9.27 1.07 -8.49
N ARG A 151 -9.94 1.38 -7.38
CA ARG A 151 -10.06 0.54 -6.20
C ARG A 151 -11.44 0.71 -5.58
N HIS A 152 -12.15 -0.39 -5.33
CA HIS A 152 -13.51 -0.37 -4.80
C HIS A 152 -13.56 -0.61 -3.29
N GLY A 153 -12.50 -1.22 -2.73
CA GLY A 153 -12.41 -1.48 -1.30
C GLY A 153 -11.00 -1.75 -0.82
N THR A 154 -10.84 -1.79 0.47
CA THR A 154 -9.61 -2.16 1.18
C THR A 154 -9.92 -3.24 2.21
N CYS A 155 -8.93 -3.95 2.72
CA CYS A 155 -9.14 -4.89 3.83
C CYS A 155 -9.62 -4.19 5.12
N GLY A 156 -9.69 -2.85 5.14
CA GLY A 156 -10.24 -2.06 6.24
C GLY A 156 -11.76 -1.93 6.17
N ASN A 157 -12.31 -1.74 4.98
CA ASN A 157 -13.74 -1.47 4.74
C ASN A 157 -14.42 -2.51 3.82
N SER A 158 -13.70 -3.58 3.41
CA SER A 158 -14.18 -4.62 2.52
C SER A 158 -13.51 -5.97 2.86
N ASP A 159 -13.91 -7.03 2.19
CA ASP A 159 -13.34 -8.38 2.28
C ASP A 159 -11.94 -8.47 1.63
N LYS A 160 -11.61 -7.53 0.77
CA LYS A 160 -10.33 -7.48 0.06
C LYS A 160 -9.91 -6.05 -0.28
N CYS A 161 -8.63 -5.87 -0.48
CA CYS A 161 -8.08 -4.64 -1.04
C CYS A 161 -7.80 -4.86 -2.52
N ASP A 162 -8.64 -4.35 -3.41
CA ASP A 162 -8.51 -4.52 -4.86
C ASP A 162 -7.74 -3.37 -5.50
N TYR A 163 -6.92 -3.71 -6.47
CA TYR A 163 -6.14 -2.75 -7.25
C TYR A 163 -6.31 -3.04 -8.73
N CYS A 164 -6.76 -2.03 -9.46
CA CYS A 164 -6.65 -1.97 -10.90
C CYS A 164 -5.89 -0.68 -11.26
N VAL A 165 -4.65 -0.85 -11.71
CA VAL A 165 -3.78 0.27 -12.08
C VAL A 165 -3.78 0.40 -13.58
N VAL A 166 -4.11 1.59 -14.06
CA VAL A 166 -4.10 1.97 -15.48
C VAL A 166 -3.27 3.23 -15.68
N GLY A 167 -2.88 3.55 -16.90
CA GLY A 167 -2.31 4.87 -17.21
C GLY A 167 -3.33 5.99 -16.97
N SER A 168 -2.86 7.18 -16.59
CA SER A 168 -3.75 8.33 -16.35
C SER A 168 -4.52 8.81 -17.59
N GLU A 169 -4.01 8.51 -18.79
CA GLU A 169 -4.66 8.81 -20.07
C GLU A 169 -5.57 7.68 -20.57
N ASN A 170 -5.61 6.53 -19.88
CA ASN A 170 -6.42 5.39 -20.25
C ASN A 170 -7.92 5.76 -20.20
N PRO A 171 -8.73 5.39 -21.21
CA PRO A 171 -10.17 5.64 -21.20
C PRO A 171 -10.86 5.13 -19.92
N MET A 172 -10.46 3.97 -19.41
CA MET A 172 -10.99 3.41 -18.17
C MET A 172 -10.79 4.34 -16.97
N ALA A 173 -9.68 5.11 -16.90
CA ALA A 173 -9.45 6.06 -15.83
C ALA A 173 -10.53 7.16 -15.75
N LYS A 174 -11.12 7.49 -16.90
CA LYS A 174 -12.16 8.52 -17.01
C LYS A 174 -13.57 8.03 -16.66
N GLU A 175 -13.75 6.72 -16.55
CA GLU A 175 -15.04 6.12 -16.17
C GLU A 175 -15.28 6.15 -14.66
N TYR A 176 -14.28 6.55 -13.88
CA TYR A 176 -14.35 6.53 -12.42
C TYR A 176 -13.99 7.88 -11.83
N GLU A 177 -14.69 8.23 -10.76
CA GLU A 177 -14.29 9.29 -9.84
C GLU A 177 -13.78 8.71 -8.53
N ILE A 178 -12.92 9.47 -7.84
CA ILE A 178 -12.42 9.09 -6.52
C ILE A 178 -13.30 9.79 -5.49
N ILE A 179 -13.93 9.00 -4.63
CA ILE A 179 -14.74 9.50 -3.51
C ILE A 179 -14.14 9.04 -2.20
N LYS A 180 -14.49 9.74 -1.12
CA LYS A 180 -14.16 9.35 0.24
C LYS A 180 -15.39 8.69 0.85
N ASP A 181 -15.26 7.47 1.36
CA ASP A 181 -16.35 6.79 2.05
C ASP A 181 -16.52 7.29 3.50
N GLU A 182 -17.52 6.74 4.21
CA GLU A 182 -17.86 7.13 5.58
C GLU A 182 -16.73 6.85 6.57
N ASP A 183 -15.89 5.83 6.31
CA ASP A 183 -14.74 5.44 7.12
C ASP A 183 -13.46 6.20 6.76
N GLY A 184 -13.52 7.09 5.75
CA GLY A 184 -12.41 7.92 5.33
C GLY A 184 -11.52 7.31 4.25
N PHE A 185 -11.82 6.12 3.72
CA PHE A 185 -11.07 5.52 2.62
C PHE A 185 -11.41 6.16 1.29
N LEU A 186 -10.40 6.37 0.46
CA LEU A 186 -10.60 6.70 -0.94
C LEU A 186 -10.96 5.44 -1.72
N VAL A 187 -12.06 5.51 -2.45
CA VAL A 187 -12.54 4.44 -3.32
C VAL A 187 -12.96 5.01 -4.68
N SER A 188 -12.95 4.17 -5.69
CA SER A 188 -13.35 4.55 -7.05
C SER A 188 -14.81 4.18 -7.26
N ARG A 189 -15.62 5.18 -7.65
CA ARG A 189 -17.01 5.01 -8.02
C ARG A 189 -17.15 5.19 -9.53
N LYS A 190 -17.83 4.23 -10.18
CA LYS A 190 -18.09 4.35 -11.61
C LYS A 190 -19.09 5.47 -11.88
N LEU A 191 -18.76 6.31 -12.86
CA LEU A 191 -19.68 7.37 -13.32
C LEU A 191 -20.87 6.74 -14.06
N GLU A 192 -22.07 7.16 -13.71
CA GLU A 192 -23.30 6.82 -14.44
C GLU A 192 -23.52 7.91 -15.48
N TYR A 193 -23.58 7.53 -16.75
CA TYR A 193 -23.89 8.42 -17.88
C TYR A 193 -25.29 8.15 -18.38
#